data_fcb9fbbfeae3e0d201ceddc686db5112
#
_entry.id   fcb9fbbfeae3e0d201ceddc686db5112
#
_cell.length_a   1.000
_cell.length_b   1.000
_cell.length_c   1.000
_cell.angle_alpha   90.00
_cell.angle_beta   90.00
_cell.angle_gamma   90.00
#
_symmetry.space_group_name_H-M   'P 1'
#
loop_
_entity.id
_entity.type
_entity.pdbx_description
1 polymer ?
#
loop_
_entity_poly.entity_id
_entity_poly.type
_entity_poly.pdbx_seq_one_letter_code
_entity_poly.pdbx_strand_id
1 'polypeptide(L)'
;LPSFPSWLSPVGKGYRFNRAGWTYLHVEGPARARGFQHGYLMAAEIQEGIRRTRAQWEHRSALPWSWYVAQGDALLTAKVDAENLAEIDGIAEGMAAAGAASSRAELVAYNARHELFFYWWPQELKKLKDHVPVRVPESCSAFIATGSWTADGGVVLGHNTMMGYEAGMPNVILDLVPDRGQRILMQGQAGWIHS
;
A
#
# COMPACT_ATOMS: atom_id res chain seq x y z
N LEU A 1 -25.58 -8.18 10.95
CA LEU A 1 -24.18 -7.89 11.26
C LEU A 1 -24.03 -7.88 12.78
N PRO A 2 -23.00 -8.50 13.37
CA PRO A 2 -22.79 -8.41 14.80
C PRO A 2 -22.60 -6.95 15.20
N SER A 3 -23.27 -6.51 16.26
CA SER A 3 -23.07 -5.20 16.86
C SER A 3 -21.66 -5.17 17.46
N PHE A 4 -20.81 -4.31 16.94
CA PHE A 4 -19.46 -4.13 17.47
C PHE A 4 -19.53 -3.38 18.81
N PRO A 5 -18.72 -3.78 19.81
CA PRO A 5 -18.63 -3.06 21.06
C PRO A 5 -18.18 -1.60 20.84
N SER A 6 -18.76 -0.66 21.58
CA SER A 6 -18.51 0.78 21.44
C SER A 6 -17.04 1.23 21.66
N TRP A 7 -16.17 0.33 22.13
CA TRP A 7 -14.74 0.57 22.31
C TRP A 7 -13.90 0.32 21.05
N LEU A 8 -14.52 -0.14 19.93
CA LEU A 8 -13.81 -0.54 18.71
C LEU A 8 -13.51 0.61 17.74
N SER A 9 -13.96 1.83 17.97
CA SER A 9 -13.61 2.91 17.07
C SER A 9 -13.68 4.30 17.68
N PRO A 10 -12.51 4.90 17.95
CA PRO A 10 -12.41 6.35 18.08
C PRO A 10 -12.34 7.07 16.72
N VAL A 11 -12.38 6.37 15.57
CA VAL A 11 -12.01 6.94 14.27
C VAL A 11 -13.17 6.85 13.29
N GLY A 12 -14.24 7.61 13.56
CA GLY A 12 -15.41 7.66 12.68
C GLY A 12 -16.05 6.27 12.52
N LYS A 13 -16.21 5.81 11.28
CA LYS A 13 -16.79 4.50 10.98
C LYS A 13 -15.72 3.42 10.67
N GLY A 14 -14.44 3.80 10.64
CA GLY A 14 -13.34 2.85 10.44
C GLY A 14 -13.15 1.92 11.63
N TYR A 15 -12.85 0.66 11.35
CA TYR A 15 -12.52 -0.33 12.37
C TYR A 15 -11.57 -1.41 11.85
N ARG A 16 -10.90 -2.10 12.77
CA ARG A 16 -10.08 -3.27 12.47
C ARG A 16 -10.33 -4.41 13.45
N PHE A 17 -10.09 -5.62 12.99
CA PHE A 17 -10.01 -6.81 13.83
C PHE A 17 -9.10 -7.87 13.20
N ASN A 18 -8.60 -8.79 14.02
CA ASN A 18 -7.77 -9.89 13.55
C ASN A 18 -8.57 -11.20 13.54
N ARG A 19 -8.42 -12.00 12.47
CA ARG A 19 -9.04 -13.31 12.36
C ARG A 19 -8.17 -14.24 11.51
N ALA A 20 -7.86 -15.41 12.04
CA ALA A 20 -7.12 -16.48 11.34
C ALA A 20 -5.82 -16.00 10.67
N GLY A 21 -5.05 -15.13 11.34
CA GLY A 21 -3.78 -14.61 10.84
C GLY A 21 -3.92 -13.41 9.88
N TRP A 22 -5.14 -12.95 9.61
CA TRP A 22 -5.42 -11.77 8.80
C TRP A 22 -5.87 -10.60 9.66
N THR A 23 -5.46 -9.40 9.28
CA THR A 23 -6.05 -8.17 9.77
C THR A 23 -7.13 -7.71 8.81
N TYR A 24 -8.36 -7.62 9.28
CA TYR A 24 -9.45 -6.99 8.54
C TYR A 24 -9.47 -5.51 8.88
N LEU A 25 -9.46 -4.66 7.86
CA LEU A 25 -9.52 -3.21 7.97
C LEU A 25 -10.70 -2.70 7.16
N HIS A 26 -11.65 -2.06 7.83
CA HIS A 26 -12.74 -1.33 7.19
C HIS A 26 -12.49 0.17 7.24
N VAL A 27 -12.60 0.84 6.10
CA VAL A 27 -12.50 2.31 5.97
C VAL A 27 -13.60 2.82 5.05
N GLU A 28 -14.19 3.98 5.38
CA GLU A 28 -15.27 4.54 4.58
C GLU A 28 -15.28 6.07 4.51
N GLY A 29 -15.89 6.60 3.45
CA GLY A 29 -16.10 8.02 3.21
C GLY A 29 -15.16 8.62 2.15
N PRO A 30 -15.01 9.97 2.12
CA PRO A 30 -14.09 10.65 1.23
C PRO A 30 -12.64 10.21 1.40
N ALA A 31 -11.83 10.31 0.35
CA ALA A 31 -10.46 9.80 0.29
C ALA A 31 -9.61 10.15 1.52
N ARG A 32 -9.58 11.44 1.91
CA ARG A 32 -8.81 11.89 3.09
C ARG A 32 -9.32 11.27 4.40
N ALA A 33 -10.64 11.07 4.54
CA ALA A 33 -11.22 10.44 5.72
C ALA A 33 -10.90 8.93 5.78
N ARG A 34 -10.95 8.23 4.64
CA ARG A 34 -10.53 6.83 4.52
C ARG A 34 -9.05 6.68 4.88
N GLY A 35 -8.22 7.56 4.31
CA GLY A 35 -6.80 7.60 4.61
C GLY A 35 -6.53 7.83 6.09
N PHE A 36 -7.22 8.77 6.73
CA PHE A 36 -7.08 9.02 8.17
C PHE A 36 -7.43 7.77 8.99
N GLN A 37 -8.53 7.09 8.69
CA GLN A 37 -8.91 5.85 9.35
C GLN A 37 -7.84 4.77 9.17
N HIS A 38 -7.35 4.59 7.95
CA HIS A 38 -6.29 3.66 7.62
C HIS A 38 -5.00 3.96 8.39
N GLY A 39 -4.53 5.19 8.32
CA GLY A 39 -3.31 5.64 8.99
C GLY A 39 -3.38 5.48 10.50
N TYR A 40 -4.50 5.84 11.11
CA TYR A 40 -4.70 5.71 12.55
C TYR A 40 -4.75 4.26 13.02
N LEU A 41 -5.57 3.44 12.34
CA LEU A 41 -5.82 2.06 12.74
C LEU A 41 -4.64 1.12 12.45
N MET A 42 -3.78 1.47 11.49
CA MET A 42 -2.67 0.64 11.01
C MET A 42 -1.30 1.31 11.20
N ALA A 43 -1.20 2.32 12.06
CA ALA A 43 0.01 3.13 12.25
C ALA A 43 1.28 2.30 12.50
N ALA A 44 1.19 1.32 13.39
CA ALA A 44 2.32 0.47 13.74
C ALA A 44 2.77 -0.42 12.57
N GLU A 45 1.82 -0.99 11.84
CA GLU A 45 2.08 -1.83 10.66
C GLU A 45 2.66 -1.02 9.51
N ILE A 46 2.17 0.21 9.31
CA ILE A 46 2.71 1.13 8.30
C ILE A 46 4.14 1.52 8.64
N GLN A 47 4.42 1.89 9.88
CA GLN A 47 5.80 2.18 10.32
C GLN A 47 6.74 1.00 10.09
N GLU A 48 6.31 -0.20 10.44
CA GLU A 48 7.11 -1.41 10.23
C GLU A 48 7.34 -1.69 8.74
N GLY A 49 6.33 -1.49 7.89
CA GLY A 49 6.46 -1.59 6.43
C GLY A 49 7.48 -0.60 5.87
N ILE A 50 7.40 0.66 6.28
CA ILE A 50 8.37 1.70 5.91
C ILE A 50 9.77 1.34 6.40
N ARG A 51 9.92 0.92 7.67
CA ARG A 51 11.20 0.52 8.25
C ARG A 51 11.87 -0.62 7.46
N ARG A 52 11.10 -1.62 7.04
CA ARG A 52 11.61 -2.75 6.24
C ARG A 52 12.01 -2.31 4.83
N THR A 53 11.19 -1.49 4.20
CA THR A 53 11.47 -0.94 2.87
C THR A 53 12.74 -0.09 2.90
N ARG A 54 12.91 0.73 3.93
CA ARG A 54 14.11 1.51 4.18
C ARG A 54 15.35 0.63 4.34
N ALA A 55 15.28 -0.39 5.20
CA ALA A 55 16.40 -1.30 5.42
C ALA A 55 16.79 -2.04 4.13
N GLN A 56 15.80 -2.46 3.34
CA GLN A 56 16.04 -3.09 2.04
C GLN A 56 16.71 -2.13 1.06
N TRP A 57 16.25 -0.88 0.99
CA TRP A 57 16.82 0.14 0.14
C TRP A 57 18.28 0.43 0.53
N GLU A 58 18.53 0.79 1.78
CA GLU A 58 19.85 1.15 2.28
C GLU A 58 20.86 0.00 2.11
N HIS A 59 20.41 -1.26 2.30
CA HIS A 59 21.24 -2.44 2.06
C HIS A 59 21.60 -2.66 0.58
N ARG A 60 20.63 -2.48 -0.32
CA ARG A 60 20.84 -2.77 -1.75
C ARG A 60 21.55 -1.65 -2.51
N SER A 61 21.29 -0.42 -2.16
CA SER A 61 21.79 0.74 -2.89
C SER A 61 23.02 1.39 -2.26
N ALA A 62 23.25 1.19 -0.95
CA ALA A 62 24.16 1.95 -0.12
C ALA A 62 23.85 3.46 -0.08
N LEU A 63 22.63 3.86 -0.44
CA LEU A 63 22.17 5.25 -0.43
C LEU A 63 21.19 5.47 0.74
N PRO A 64 21.14 6.68 1.32
CA PRO A 64 20.28 6.95 2.46
C PRO A 64 18.80 6.94 2.06
N TRP A 65 17.93 6.61 3.02
CA TRP A 65 16.49 6.61 2.83
C TRP A 65 15.94 7.97 2.37
N SER A 66 16.50 9.06 2.87
CA SER A 66 16.11 10.41 2.46
C SER A 66 16.29 10.67 0.98
N TRP A 67 17.33 10.09 0.37
CA TRP A 67 17.55 10.16 -1.07
C TRP A 67 16.44 9.42 -1.83
N TYR A 68 16.09 8.21 -1.39
CA TYR A 68 14.99 7.43 -1.97
C TYR A 68 13.66 8.19 -1.93
N VAL A 69 13.33 8.75 -0.76
CA VAL A 69 12.11 9.56 -0.58
C VAL A 69 12.09 10.76 -1.52
N ALA A 70 13.22 11.49 -1.62
CA ALA A 70 13.33 12.63 -2.53
C ALA A 70 13.15 12.25 -4.00
N GLN A 71 13.66 11.08 -4.42
CA GLN A 71 13.45 10.59 -5.79
C GLN A 71 11.99 10.20 -6.02
N GLY A 72 11.37 9.49 -5.08
CA GLY A 72 9.94 9.14 -5.15
C GLY A 72 9.06 10.36 -5.28
N ASP A 73 9.30 11.38 -4.47
CA ASP A 73 8.57 12.65 -4.51
C ASP A 73 8.73 13.36 -5.86
N ALA A 74 9.98 13.56 -6.29
CA ALA A 74 10.27 14.27 -7.53
C ALA A 74 9.73 13.56 -8.79
N LEU A 75 9.75 12.22 -8.80
CA LEU A 75 9.35 11.44 -9.97
C LEU A 75 7.85 11.20 -10.06
N LEU A 76 7.17 11.06 -8.92
CA LEU A 76 5.86 10.45 -8.85
C LEU A 76 4.77 11.34 -8.25
N THR A 77 5.04 12.19 -7.25
CA THR A 77 4.00 12.97 -6.58
C THR A 77 3.11 13.77 -7.55
N ALA A 78 3.71 14.39 -8.56
CA ALA A 78 2.95 15.17 -9.56
C ALA A 78 2.13 14.30 -10.55
N LYS A 79 2.30 12.98 -10.52
CA LYS A 79 1.60 12.02 -11.39
C LYS A 79 0.49 11.27 -10.67
N VAL A 80 0.48 11.32 -9.35
CA VAL A 80 -0.60 10.75 -8.54
C VAL A 80 -1.81 11.66 -8.64
N ASP A 81 -2.99 11.09 -8.88
CA ASP A 81 -4.21 11.88 -8.94
C ASP A 81 -4.59 12.48 -7.58
N ALA A 82 -5.47 13.49 -7.62
CA ALA A 82 -5.82 14.29 -6.44
C ALA A 82 -6.54 13.45 -5.36
N GLU A 83 -7.31 12.44 -5.74
CA GLU A 83 -8.02 11.57 -4.81
C GLU A 83 -7.03 10.71 -4.03
N ASN A 84 -6.11 10.07 -4.73
CA ASN A 84 -5.07 9.24 -4.11
C ASN A 84 -4.11 10.07 -3.24
N LEU A 85 -3.75 11.29 -3.66
CA LEU A 85 -2.97 12.20 -2.81
C LEU A 85 -3.72 12.60 -1.54
N ALA A 86 -5.03 12.84 -1.65
CA ALA A 86 -5.85 13.15 -0.47
C ALA A 86 -5.92 11.97 0.50
N GLU A 87 -5.97 10.73 -0.01
CA GLU A 87 -5.93 9.52 0.82
C GLU A 87 -4.57 9.35 1.49
N ILE A 88 -3.46 9.59 0.78
CA ILE A 88 -2.10 9.60 1.35
C ILE A 88 -1.97 10.65 2.46
N ASP A 89 -2.49 11.87 2.25
CA ASP A 89 -2.51 12.91 3.29
C ASP A 89 -3.26 12.46 4.53
N GLY A 90 -4.43 11.84 4.32
CA GLY A 90 -5.21 11.25 5.39
C GLY A 90 -4.41 10.19 6.16
N ILE A 91 -3.69 9.30 5.45
CA ILE A 91 -2.84 8.29 6.11
C ILE A 91 -1.79 8.96 6.99
N ALA A 92 -1.09 9.99 6.49
CA ALA A 92 -0.08 10.72 7.27
C ALA A 92 -0.69 11.35 8.53
N GLU A 93 -1.85 11.98 8.41
CA GLU A 93 -2.58 12.59 9.53
C GLU A 93 -3.04 11.55 10.56
N GLY A 94 -3.59 10.43 10.09
CA GLY A 94 -4.02 9.34 10.95
C GLY A 94 -2.86 8.71 11.72
N MET A 95 -1.74 8.47 11.06
CA MET A 95 -0.50 8.01 11.70
C MET A 95 -0.03 9.00 12.78
N ALA A 96 0.01 10.29 12.46
CA ALA A 96 0.41 11.33 13.42
C ALA A 96 -0.52 11.36 14.65
N ALA A 97 -1.82 11.23 14.46
CA ALA A 97 -2.80 11.13 15.53
C ALA A 97 -2.63 9.88 16.40
N ALA A 98 -2.09 8.80 15.82
CA ALA A 98 -1.75 7.56 16.54
C ALA A 98 -0.35 7.58 17.19
N GLY A 99 0.36 8.72 17.12
CA GLY A 99 1.70 8.86 17.67
C GLY A 99 2.84 8.34 16.78
N ALA A 100 2.54 8.07 15.51
CA ALA A 100 3.51 7.68 14.48
C ALA A 100 3.64 8.82 13.46
N ALA A 101 4.84 9.09 12.96
CA ALA A 101 5.06 10.16 12.00
C ALA A 101 5.51 9.62 10.65
N SER A 102 4.89 10.09 9.57
CA SER A 102 5.37 9.91 8.21
C SER A 102 4.94 11.12 7.37
N SER A 103 5.75 11.49 6.39
CA SER A 103 5.41 12.57 5.47
C SER A 103 4.66 12.05 4.23
N ARG A 104 3.93 12.94 3.53
CA ARG A 104 3.38 12.64 2.21
C ARG A 104 4.42 12.05 1.28
N ALA A 105 5.60 12.68 1.17
CA ALA A 105 6.69 12.23 0.30
C ALA A 105 7.16 10.81 0.65
N GLU A 106 7.28 10.49 1.93
CA GLU A 106 7.66 9.15 2.39
C GLU A 106 6.59 8.10 2.05
N LEU A 107 5.31 8.44 2.24
CA LEU A 107 4.19 7.56 1.88
C LEU A 107 4.06 7.36 0.37
N VAL A 108 4.27 8.41 -0.44
CA VAL A 108 4.34 8.27 -1.90
C VAL A 108 5.47 7.33 -2.29
N ALA A 109 6.67 7.54 -1.78
CA ALA A 109 7.82 6.68 -2.06
C ALA A 109 7.61 5.24 -1.59
N TYR A 110 6.94 5.05 -0.44
CA TYR A 110 6.58 3.73 0.09
C TYR A 110 5.57 3.01 -0.81
N ASN A 111 4.54 3.70 -1.29
CA ASN A 111 3.56 3.17 -2.23
C ASN A 111 4.17 2.83 -3.59
N ALA A 112 5.11 3.65 -4.06
CA ALA A 112 5.78 3.51 -5.34
C ALA A 112 7.02 2.59 -5.30
N ARG A 113 7.18 1.79 -4.24
CA ARG A 113 8.40 0.96 -4.08
C ARG A 113 8.62 0.00 -5.24
N HIS A 114 7.57 -0.53 -5.87
CA HIS A 114 7.70 -1.40 -7.03
C HIS A 114 8.36 -0.69 -8.21
N GLU A 115 7.86 0.48 -8.57
CA GLU A 115 8.37 1.32 -9.63
C GLU A 115 9.81 1.74 -9.35
N LEU A 116 10.08 2.17 -8.12
CA LEU A 116 11.40 2.68 -7.75
C LEU A 116 12.44 1.57 -7.66
N PHE A 117 12.15 0.43 -7.00
CA PHE A 117 13.14 -0.63 -6.80
C PHE A 117 13.39 -1.47 -8.04
N PHE A 118 12.35 -1.80 -8.80
CA PHE A 118 12.44 -2.83 -9.82
C PHE A 118 12.51 -2.28 -11.23
N TYR A 119 12.06 -1.04 -11.44
CA TYR A 119 12.07 -0.44 -12.77
C TYR A 119 13.01 0.77 -12.88
N TRP A 120 12.89 1.73 -12.00
CA TRP A 120 13.68 2.96 -12.10
C TRP A 120 15.12 2.79 -11.61
N TRP A 121 15.35 2.27 -10.41
CA TRP A 121 16.69 2.13 -9.84
C TRP A 121 17.63 1.27 -10.68
N PRO A 122 17.24 0.11 -11.22
CA PRO A 122 18.14 -0.66 -12.11
C PRO A 122 18.60 0.12 -13.34
N GLN A 123 17.75 1.01 -13.88
CA GLN A 123 18.13 1.86 -15.01
C GLN A 123 19.11 2.95 -14.58
N GLU A 124 18.92 3.57 -13.43
CA GLU A 124 19.85 4.56 -12.87
C GLU A 124 21.20 3.90 -12.54
N LEU A 125 21.17 2.72 -11.93
CA LEU A 125 22.38 1.97 -11.63
C LEU A 125 23.17 1.61 -12.89
N LYS A 126 22.49 1.26 -13.98
CA LYS A 126 23.11 1.01 -15.28
C LYS A 126 23.79 2.25 -15.86
N LYS A 127 23.24 3.45 -15.65
CA LYS A 127 23.89 4.71 -16.05
C LYS A 127 25.15 5.01 -15.24
N LEU A 128 25.15 4.57 -13.98
CA LEU A 128 26.28 4.81 -13.06
C LEU A 128 27.40 3.76 -13.17
N LYS A 129 27.08 2.56 -13.65
CA LYS A 129 28.00 1.41 -13.73
C LYS A 129 27.76 0.62 -15.01
N ASP A 130 28.67 0.66 -15.93
CA ASP A 130 28.58 0.11 -17.30
C ASP A 130 28.41 -1.41 -17.42
N HIS A 131 28.15 -2.20 -16.45
CA HIS A 131 28.03 -3.67 -16.58
C HIS A 131 27.16 -4.34 -15.50
N VAL A 132 26.20 -3.63 -14.92
CA VAL A 132 25.26 -4.26 -13.97
C VAL A 132 24.12 -4.89 -14.74
N PRO A 133 23.95 -6.22 -14.70
CA PRO A 133 22.79 -6.85 -15.33
C PRO A 133 21.51 -6.40 -14.62
N VAL A 134 20.61 -5.78 -15.38
CA VAL A 134 19.26 -5.47 -14.88
C VAL A 134 18.47 -6.77 -14.85
N ARG A 135 18.34 -7.36 -13.67
CA ARG A 135 17.46 -8.49 -13.47
C ARG A 135 16.06 -7.93 -13.17
N VAL A 136 15.13 -8.09 -14.11
CA VAL A 136 13.70 -7.88 -13.83
C VAL A 136 13.27 -9.02 -12.90
N PRO A 137 12.79 -8.73 -11.70
CA PRO A 137 12.32 -9.78 -10.80
C PRO A 137 11.11 -10.49 -11.39
N GLU A 138 10.98 -11.78 -11.08
CA GLU A 138 9.77 -12.53 -11.38
C GLU A 138 8.57 -11.85 -10.72
N SER A 139 7.50 -11.72 -11.48
CA SER A 139 6.32 -10.94 -11.10
C SER A 139 5.16 -11.84 -10.73
N CYS A 140 4.13 -11.21 -10.16
CA CYS A 140 2.84 -11.81 -9.87
C CYS A 140 2.20 -12.41 -11.13
N SER A 141 1.27 -13.35 -10.95
CA SER A 141 0.44 -13.90 -12.01
C SER A 141 -1.03 -13.68 -11.71
N ALA A 142 -1.82 -13.41 -12.74
CA ALA A 142 -3.26 -13.25 -12.63
C ALA A 142 -3.97 -13.92 -13.81
N PHE A 143 -5.23 -14.30 -13.60
CA PHE A 143 -6.12 -14.73 -14.67
C PHE A 143 -7.50 -14.14 -14.48
N ILE A 144 -8.23 -14.02 -15.58
CA ILE A 144 -9.65 -13.68 -15.60
C ILE A 144 -10.35 -14.72 -16.48
N ALA A 145 -11.43 -15.29 -15.99
CA ALA A 145 -12.33 -16.16 -16.71
C ALA A 145 -13.73 -15.55 -16.77
N THR A 146 -14.40 -15.62 -17.93
CA THR A 146 -15.73 -15.05 -18.15
C THR A 146 -16.55 -15.91 -19.11
N GLY A 147 -17.86 -15.67 -19.17
CA GLY A 147 -18.75 -16.30 -20.12
C GLY A 147 -18.74 -17.83 -20.03
N SER A 148 -18.48 -18.53 -21.14
CA SER A 148 -18.48 -20.01 -21.21
C SER A 148 -17.37 -20.70 -20.39
N TRP A 149 -16.41 -19.94 -19.87
CA TRP A 149 -15.33 -20.43 -19.01
C TRP A 149 -15.72 -20.47 -17.52
N THR A 150 -16.92 -20.00 -17.19
CA THR A 150 -17.46 -20.01 -15.82
C THR A 150 -18.83 -20.67 -15.81
N ALA A 151 -19.20 -21.32 -14.71
CA ALA A 151 -20.43 -22.11 -14.62
C ALA A 151 -21.72 -21.26 -14.77
N ASP A 152 -21.66 -20.01 -14.36
CA ASP A 152 -22.79 -19.06 -14.34
C ASP A 152 -22.65 -17.90 -15.34
N GLY A 153 -21.59 -17.92 -16.17
CA GLY A 153 -21.27 -16.81 -17.08
C GLY A 153 -20.67 -15.57 -16.38
N GLY A 154 -20.48 -15.62 -15.08
CA GLY A 154 -19.92 -14.54 -14.29
C GLY A 154 -18.42 -14.31 -14.51
N VAL A 155 -17.85 -13.32 -13.84
CA VAL A 155 -16.42 -13.04 -13.88
C VAL A 155 -15.74 -13.70 -12.68
N VAL A 156 -14.73 -14.52 -12.96
CA VAL A 156 -13.82 -15.09 -11.94
C VAL A 156 -12.42 -14.53 -12.17
N LEU A 157 -11.82 -13.97 -11.12
CA LEU A 157 -10.47 -13.43 -11.14
C LEU A 157 -9.64 -14.15 -10.09
N GLY A 158 -8.45 -14.58 -10.44
CA GLY A 158 -7.44 -15.09 -9.52
C GLY A 158 -6.13 -14.33 -9.67
N HIS A 159 -5.47 -14.09 -8.54
CA HIS A 159 -4.21 -13.38 -8.50
C HIS A 159 -3.26 -14.00 -7.47
N ASN A 160 -2.03 -14.28 -7.88
CA ASN A 160 -0.93 -14.65 -7.00
C ASN A 160 0.04 -13.49 -6.86
N THR A 161 0.24 -13.03 -5.63
CA THR A 161 1.24 -12.01 -5.32
C THR A 161 2.55 -12.69 -4.95
N MET A 162 3.58 -12.50 -5.78
CA MET A 162 4.95 -12.93 -5.49
C MET A 162 5.74 -11.74 -4.97
N MET A 163 6.17 -11.82 -3.74
CA MET A 163 6.91 -10.74 -3.07
C MET A 163 8.05 -11.32 -2.24
N GLY A 164 9.10 -10.54 -2.01
CA GLY A 164 10.14 -10.90 -1.05
C GLY A 164 9.59 -10.94 0.38
N TYR A 165 10.23 -11.73 1.24
CA TYR A 165 9.81 -11.87 2.65
C TYR A 165 9.77 -10.54 3.41
N GLU A 166 10.61 -9.60 3.02
CA GLU A 166 10.65 -8.24 3.59
C GLU A 166 9.36 -7.45 3.34
N ALA A 167 8.64 -7.81 2.28
CA ALA A 167 7.37 -7.18 1.91
C ALA A 167 6.15 -7.90 2.52
N GLY A 168 6.31 -9.15 2.95
CA GLY A 168 5.22 -9.96 3.52
C GLY A 168 4.86 -9.50 4.92
N MET A 169 3.94 -8.54 5.06
CA MET A 169 3.47 -8.08 6.36
C MET A 169 2.28 -7.16 6.31
N PRO A 170 1.58 -7.14 7.45
CA PRO A 170 0.67 -8.21 7.78
C PRO A 170 -0.33 -8.39 6.65
N ASN A 171 -0.84 -9.59 6.49
CA ASN A 171 -1.91 -9.83 5.53
C ASN A 171 -3.15 -9.02 5.91
N VAL A 172 -3.49 -8.03 5.11
CA VAL A 172 -4.63 -7.14 5.34
C VAL A 172 -5.73 -7.49 4.34
N ILE A 173 -6.95 -7.70 4.84
CA ILE A 173 -8.16 -7.64 4.04
C ILE A 173 -8.71 -6.23 4.19
N LEU A 174 -8.63 -5.45 3.12
CA LEU A 174 -9.14 -4.09 3.06
C LEU A 174 -10.58 -4.10 2.54
N ASP A 175 -11.50 -3.58 3.34
CA ASP A 175 -12.88 -3.29 2.99
C ASP A 175 -13.04 -1.78 2.86
N LEU A 176 -12.99 -1.29 1.64
CA LEU A 176 -13.01 0.12 1.30
C LEU A 176 -14.37 0.52 0.75
N VAL A 177 -15.02 1.47 1.43
CA VAL A 177 -16.33 2.01 1.05
C VAL A 177 -16.17 3.50 0.72
N PRO A 178 -15.93 3.87 -0.54
CA PRO A 178 -15.80 5.27 -0.92
C PRO A 178 -17.16 5.97 -0.85
N ASP A 179 -17.16 7.30 -0.70
CA ASP A 179 -18.36 8.12 -0.80
C ASP A 179 -18.92 8.18 -2.22
N ARG A 180 -18.10 7.87 -3.21
CA ARG A 180 -18.47 7.73 -4.63
C ARG A 180 -17.80 6.50 -5.21
N GLY A 181 -18.50 5.78 -6.08
CA GLY A 181 -17.97 4.59 -6.73
C GLY A 181 -18.40 3.29 -6.06
N GLN A 182 -17.63 2.25 -6.25
CA GLN A 182 -17.97 0.89 -5.78
C GLN A 182 -17.22 0.56 -4.50
N ARG A 183 -17.88 -0.20 -3.62
CA ARG A 183 -17.20 -0.85 -2.49
C ARG A 183 -16.20 -1.87 -3.02
N ILE A 184 -15.02 -1.89 -2.43
CA ILE A 184 -13.93 -2.78 -2.81
C ILE A 184 -13.56 -3.64 -1.60
N LEU A 185 -13.51 -4.94 -1.79
CA LEU A 185 -12.96 -5.88 -0.82
C LEU A 185 -11.76 -6.57 -1.46
N MET A 186 -10.57 -6.36 -0.90
CA MET A 186 -9.34 -6.91 -1.49
C MET A 186 -8.30 -7.27 -0.44
N GLN A 187 -7.32 -8.06 -0.85
CA GLN A 187 -6.07 -8.19 -0.13
C GLN A 187 -5.22 -6.95 -0.39
N GLY A 188 -4.65 -6.38 0.67
CA GLY A 188 -3.78 -5.21 0.60
C GLY A 188 -2.64 -5.27 1.60
N GLN A 189 -1.89 -4.19 1.66
CA GLN A 189 -0.85 -3.96 2.65
C GLN A 189 -1.12 -2.66 3.42
N ALA A 190 -0.69 -2.63 4.68
CA ALA A 190 -0.85 -1.44 5.49
C ALA A 190 -0.13 -0.22 4.88
N GLY A 191 -0.85 0.89 4.75
CA GLY A 191 -0.34 2.14 4.19
C GLY A 191 -0.27 2.20 2.67
N TRP A 192 -0.68 1.13 1.97
CA TRP A 192 -0.82 1.17 0.52
C TRP A 192 -2.22 1.64 0.14
N ILE A 193 -2.25 2.56 -0.82
CA ILE A 193 -3.48 2.94 -1.49
C ILE A 193 -3.69 2.04 -2.70
N HIS A 194 -4.91 1.59 -2.86
CA HIS A 194 -5.31 0.76 -3.99
C HIS A 194 -6.54 1.40 -4.62
N SER A 195 -6.52 1.55 -5.91
CA SER A 195 -7.64 2.05 -6.71
C SER A 195 -8.14 0.96 -7.67
#